data_c022f991821df5a09f6fb457c0e8647e
#
_entry.id   c022f991821df5a09f6fb457c0e8647e
#
_cell.length_a   1.000
_cell.length_b   1.000
_cell.length_c   1.000
_cell.angle_alpha   90.00
_cell.angle_beta   90.00
_cell.angle_gamma   90.00
#
_symmetry.space_group_name_H-M   'P 1'
#
loop_
_entity.id
_entity.type
_entity.pdbx_description
1 polymer ?
#
loop_
_entity_poly.entity_id
_entity_poly.type
_entity_poly.pdbx_seq_one_letter_code
_entity_poly.pdbx_strand_id
1 'polypeptide(L)'
;MLNYLLRRLNLLLITGFILTVFTFVITNWSTYEYSSKSPYIVDYLNYLWSLLQGDWGISTSDQRPILMKGWLAFYSTLQLCLIAFFVAMVVGIPLGIIAALNRKRFIDYLAMFIMLVSLALPSFWLSLIAIMSLNSFGIDFPVQPSANLDLSSTFLLFNTLFSNNTYTEQLFLERLVRIILSASVLSLFLLSEIARITRHSITSILKSNYIKAAYTKGLSSSQIILNHVLKNALPSIILQIKIQLSTMISFAMVIEIVFSIPGAGSWVMQSVNSGDYLALPTAIILIALFISIISILVDILLMFISPIKRKSLYVG
;
A
#
# COMPACT_ATOMS: atom_id res chain seq x y z
N MET A 1 -11.69 -4.33 -23.61
CA MET A 1 -11.52 -4.87 -22.24
C MET A 1 -10.70 -6.15 -22.23
N LEU A 2 -11.13 -7.16 -22.98
CA LEU A 2 -10.42 -8.46 -22.99
C LEU A 2 -8.93 -8.33 -23.34
N ASN A 3 -8.57 -7.63 -24.41
CA ASN A 3 -7.18 -7.43 -24.82
C ASN A 3 -6.32 -6.73 -23.76
N TYR A 4 -6.90 -5.76 -23.03
CA TYR A 4 -6.19 -5.10 -21.93
C TYR A 4 -5.94 -6.06 -20.77
N LEU A 5 -6.97 -6.82 -20.36
CA LEU A 5 -6.84 -7.84 -19.30
C LEU A 5 -5.85 -8.93 -19.70
N LEU A 6 -5.89 -9.40 -20.94
CA LEU A 6 -4.93 -10.38 -21.47
C LEU A 6 -3.50 -9.83 -21.43
N ARG A 7 -3.27 -8.57 -21.85
CA ARG A 7 -1.96 -7.93 -21.77
C ARG A 7 -1.46 -7.82 -20.33
N ARG A 8 -2.34 -7.47 -19.37
CA ARG A 8 -2.01 -7.42 -17.94
C ARG A 8 -1.71 -8.79 -17.37
N LEU A 9 -2.50 -9.79 -17.74
CA LEU A 9 -2.28 -11.18 -17.33
C LEU A 9 -0.93 -11.68 -17.87
N ASN A 10 -0.60 -11.42 -19.15
CA ASN A 10 0.69 -11.76 -19.72
C ASN A 10 1.85 -11.08 -18.99
N LEU A 11 1.74 -9.80 -18.65
CA LEU A 11 2.75 -9.10 -17.85
C LEU A 11 2.92 -9.74 -16.47
N LEU A 12 1.83 -10.12 -15.81
CA LEU A 12 1.87 -10.82 -14.52
C LEU A 12 2.58 -12.18 -14.66
N LEU A 13 2.25 -12.96 -15.71
CA LEU A 13 2.88 -14.26 -15.97
C LEU A 13 4.38 -14.12 -16.24
N ILE A 14 4.77 -13.13 -17.05
CA ILE A 14 6.19 -12.86 -17.35
C ILE A 14 6.93 -12.44 -16.08
N THR A 15 6.36 -11.52 -15.30
CA THR A 15 6.95 -11.08 -14.03
C THR A 15 7.06 -12.23 -13.04
N GLY A 16 6.00 -13.03 -12.91
CA GLY A 16 5.98 -14.22 -12.07
C GLY A 16 7.07 -15.23 -12.50
N PHE A 17 7.17 -15.50 -13.80
CA PHE A 17 8.20 -16.39 -14.34
C PHE A 17 9.62 -15.89 -14.03
N ILE A 18 9.91 -14.61 -14.27
CA ILE A 18 11.23 -14.02 -13.98
C ILE A 18 11.55 -14.15 -12.48
N LEU A 19 10.56 -13.88 -11.62
CA LEU A 19 10.74 -13.99 -10.17
C LEU A 19 10.96 -15.44 -9.73
N THR A 20 10.26 -16.42 -10.29
CA THR A 20 10.50 -17.83 -9.95
C THR A 20 11.88 -18.30 -10.37
N VAL A 21 12.38 -17.87 -11.54
CA VAL A 21 13.77 -18.14 -11.95
C VAL A 21 14.76 -17.51 -10.98
N PHE A 22 14.55 -16.24 -10.63
CA PHE A 22 15.42 -15.51 -9.71
C PHE A 22 15.45 -16.16 -8.31
N THR A 23 14.31 -16.53 -7.78
CA THR A 23 14.21 -17.19 -6.46
C THR A 23 14.82 -18.57 -6.49
N PHE A 24 14.60 -19.36 -7.54
CA PHE A 24 15.22 -20.67 -7.71
C PHE A 24 16.76 -20.57 -7.73
N VAL A 25 17.31 -19.59 -8.45
CA VAL A 25 18.77 -19.36 -8.49
C VAL A 25 19.30 -18.99 -7.10
N ILE A 26 18.63 -18.08 -6.37
CA ILE A 26 19.08 -17.69 -5.03
C ILE A 26 19.02 -18.86 -4.06
N THR A 27 17.93 -19.61 -4.06
CA THR A 27 17.74 -20.75 -3.15
C THR A 27 18.81 -21.81 -3.40
N ASN A 28 19.06 -22.16 -4.67
CA ASN A 28 20.08 -23.15 -5.00
C ASN A 28 21.51 -22.63 -4.80
N TRP A 29 21.75 -21.32 -4.96
CA TRP A 29 23.07 -20.74 -4.68
C TRP A 29 23.44 -20.88 -3.20
N SER A 30 22.48 -20.72 -2.30
CA SER A 30 22.71 -20.84 -0.87
C SER A 30 22.84 -22.28 -0.36
N THR A 31 22.26 -23.25 -1.10
CA THR A 31 22.29 -24.68 -0.78
C THR A 31 23.35 -25.47 -1.57
N TYR A 32 24.25 -24.77 -2.27
CA TYR A 32 25.22 -25.38 -3.22
C TYR A 32 26.21 -26.37 -2.60
N GLU A 33 26.22 -26.58 -1.28
CA GLU A 33 26.99 -27.62 -0.60
C GLU A 33 26.38 -29.03 -0.70
N TYR A 34 25.17 -29.20 -1.24
CA TYR A 34 24.52 -30.51 -1.37
C TYR A 34 24.13 -30.84 -2.81
N SER A 35 25.08 -31.44 -3.53
CA SER A 35 24.97 -32.49 -4.57
C SER A 35 23.53 -32.77 -5.08
N SER A 36 23.00 -31.99 -6.01
CA SER A 36 21.96 -32.53 -6.91
C SER A 36 22.64 -33.22 -8.12
N LYS A 37 22.37 -34.52 -8.30
CA LYS A 37 22.80 -35.30 -9.47
C LYS A 37 21.92 -35.05 -10.69
N SER A 38 20.89 -34.21 -10.56
CA SER A 38 19.93 -33.94 -11.65
C SER A 38 20.29 -32.69 -12.43
N PRO A 39 19.92 -32.61 -13.73
CA PRO A 39 20.09 -31.41 -14.53
C PRO A 39 19.28 -30.24 -13.93
N TYR A 40 19.87 -29.05 -13.76
CA TYR A 40 19.24 -27.85 -13.20
C TYR A 40 17.84 -27.52 -13.76
N ILE A 41 17.59 -27.89 -15.04
CA ILE A 41 16.29 -27.68 -15.68
C ILE A 41 15.21 -28.57 -15.06
N VAL A 42 15.53 -29.81 -14.74
CA VAL A 42 14.57 -30.74 -14.10
C VAL A 42 14.23 -30.28 -12.69
N ASP A 43 15.23 -29.82 -11.95
CA ASP A 43 15.03 -29.30 -10.59
C ASP A 43 14.16 -28.04 -10.60
N TYR A 44 14.38 -27.15 -11.59
CA TYR A 44 13.54 -25.97 -11.77
C TYR A 44 12.08 -26.33 -12.14
N LEU A 45 11.89 -27.32 -13.02
CA LEU A 45 10.53 -27.76 -13.36
C LEU A 45 9.81 -28.40 -12.17
N ASN A 46 10.51 -29.19 -11.37
CA ASN A 46 9.98 -29.75 -10.13
C ASN A 46 9.63 -28.65 -9.12
N TYR A 47 10.47 -27.63 -8.97
CA TYR A 47 10.19 -26.44 -8.16
C TYR A 47 8.95 -25.69 -8.63
N LEU A 48 8.81 -25.45 -9.94
CA LEU A 48 7.60 -24.82 -10.49
C LEU A 48 6.35 -25.67 -10.22
N TRP A 49 6.49 -26.99 -10.36
CA TRP A 49 5.37 -27.90 -10.13
C TRP A 49 4.92 -27.89 -8.66
N SER A 50 5.86 -27.87 -7.70
CA SER A 50 5.52 -27.75 -6.28
C SER A 50 4.83 -26.43 -5.96
N LEU A 51 5.32 -25.30 -6.51
CA LEU A 51 4.66 -24.00 -6.35
C LEU A 51 3.22 -24.00 -6.87
N LEU A 52 2.97 -24.62 -8.03
CA LEU A 52 1.63 -24.74 -8.62
C LEU A 52 0.68 -25.62 -7.79
N GLN A 53 1.21 -26.61 -7.09
CA GLN A 53 0.45 -27.45 -6.15
C GLN A 53 0.19 -26.75 -4.82
N GLY A 54 0.73 -25.55 -4.59
CA GLY A 54 0.59 -24.80 -3.34
C GLY A 54 1.61 -25.19 -2.27
N ASP A 55 2.60 -26.02 -2.62
CA ASP A 55 3.74 -26.31 -1.75
C ASP A 55 4.84 -25.24 -1.96
N TRP A 56 4.84 -24.28 -1.07
CA TRP A 56 5.80 -23.16 -1.04
C TRP A 56 6.94 -23.40 -0.06
N GLY A 57 7.00 -24.61 0.50
CA GLY A 57 8.00 -25.00 1.49
C GLY A 57 7.68 -24.59 2.91
N ILE A 58 8.57 -24.98 3.80
CA ILE A 58 8.50 -24.73 5.24
C ILE A 58 9.65 -23.80 5.62
N SER A 59 9.36 -22.77 6.40
CA SER A 59 10.35 -21.83 6.92
C SER A 59 11.36 -22.58 7.82
N THR A 60 12.65 -22.34 7.59
CA THR A 60 13.72 -22.97 8.36
C THR A 60 13.81 -22.38 9.77
N SER A 61 13.34 -21.14 9.98
CA SER A 61 13.45 -20.44 11.26
C SER A 61 12.42 -20.87 12.30
N ASP A 62 11.18 -21.20 11.91
CA ASP A 62 10.08 -21.50 12.82
C ASP A 62 9.24 -22.73 12.44
N GLN A 63 9.67 -23.47 11.41
CA GLN A 63 9.04 -24.73 10.96
C GLN A 63 7.55 -24.56 10.56
N ARG A 64 7.13 -23.36 10.17
CA ARG A 64 5.76 -23.08 9.72
C ARG A 64 5.70 -23.04 8.18
N PRO A 65 4.55 -23.42 7.57
CA PRO A 65 4.36 -23.27 6.12
C PRO A 65 4.52 -21.81 5.68
N ILE A 66 5.37 -21.57 4.69
CA ILE A 66 5.71 -20.21 4.21
C ILE A 66 4.47 -19.51 3.66
N LEU A 67 3.60 -20.24 2.95
CA LEU A 67 2.36 -19.67 2.41
C LEU A 67 1.44 -19.12 3.50
N MET A 68 1.31 -19.82 4.62
CA MET A 68 0.50 -19.37 5.77
C MET A 68 1.07 -18.09 6.39
N LYS A 69 2.38 -18.02 6.59
CA LYS A 69 3.07 -16.82 7.07
C LYS A 69 2.85 -15.65 6.11
N GLY A 70 3.02 -15.88 4.81
CA GLY A 70 2.79 -14.90 3.77
C GLY A 70 1.38 -14.32 3.85
N TRP A 71 0.37 -15.17 3.95
CA TRP A 71 -1.02 -14.76 4.01
C TRP A 71 -1.32 -13.87 5.23
N LEU A 72 -0.82 -14.24 6.41
CA LEU A 72 -0.97 -13.44 7.63
C LEU A 72 -0.24 -12.09 7.52
N ALA A 73 0.99 -12.09 7.02
CA ALA A 73 1.78 -10.87 6.82
C ALA A 73 1.09 -9.91 5.83
N PHE A 74 0.58 -10.43 4.72
CA PHE A 74 -0.17 -9.62 3.75
C PHE A 74 -1.43 -9.02 4.31
N TYR A 75 -2.18 -9.77 5.07
CA TYR A 75 -3.39 -9.27 5.71
C TYR A 75 -3.09 -8.06 6.60
N SER A 76 -2.03 -8.14 7.39
CA SER A 76 -1.58 -7.04 8.26
C SER A 76 -1.20 -5.79 7.46
N THR A 77 -0.39 -5.97 6.41
CA THR A 77 -0.01 -4.89 5.47
C THR A 77 -1.24 -4.28 4.81
N LEU A 78 -2.17 -5.11 4.34
CA LEU A 78 -3.40 -4.65 3.69
C LEU A 78 -4.26 -3.82 4.64
N GLN A 79 -4.42 -4.26 5.89
CA GLN A 79 -5.16 -3.52 6.91
C GLN A 79 -4.54 -2.14 7.16
N LEU A 80 -3.22 -2.07 7.34
CA LEU A 80 -2.50 -0.81 7.51
C LEU A 80 -2.71 0.11 6.29
N CYS A 81 -2.55 -0.43 5.09
CA CYS A 81 -2.74 0.29 3.84
C CYS A 81 -4.17 0.81 3.67
N LEU A 82 -5.19 0.03 3.98
CA LEU A 82 -6.59 0.45 3.86
C LEU A 82 -6.93 1.59 4.81
N ILE A 83 -6.48 1.53 6.07
CA ILE A 83 -6.70 2.60 7.04
C ILE A 83 -6.00 3.89 6.58
N ALA A 84 -4.72 3.79 6.21
CA ALA A 84 -3.95 4.94 5.73
C ALA A 84 -4.56 5.56 4.45
N PHE A 85 -5.02 4.72 3.54
CA PHE A 85 -5.69 5.15 2.31
C PHE A 85 -7.00 5.89 2.60
N PHE A 86 -7.82 5.35 3.50
CA PHE A 86 -9.06 6.00 3.90
C PHE A 86 -8.81 7.39 4.51
N VAL A 87 -7.85 7.51 5.44
CA VAL A 87 -7.45 8.79 6.03
C VAL A 87 -6.95 9.76 4.95
N ALA A 88 -6.08 9.29 4.05
CA ALA A 88 -5.55 10.11 2.97
C ALA A 88 -6.63 10.64 2.02
N MET A 89 -7.66 9.85 1.72
CA MET A 89 -8.79 10.26 0.89
C MET A 89 -9.67 11.30 1.60
N VAL A 90 -10.05 11.00 2.85
CA VAL A 90 -10.95 11.85 3.64
C VAL A 90 -10.34 13.22 3.93
N VAL A 91 -9.04 13.29 4.12
CA VAL A 91 -8.34 14.56 4.42
C VAL A 91 -7.72 15.19 3.17
N GLY A 92 -7.10 14.39 2.30
CA GLY A 92 -6.36 14.89 1.14
C GLY A 92 -7.24 15.53 0.06
N ILE A 93 -8.40 14.93 -0.26
CA ILE A 93 -9.31 15.51 -1.25
C ILE A 93 -9.86 16.86 -0.77
N PRO A 94 -10.45 17.01 0.43
CA PRO A 94 -10.90 18.31 0.94
C PRO A 94 -9.78 19.34 1.03
N LEU A 95 -8.59 18.94 1.50
CA LEU A 95 -7.44 19.84 1.57
C LEU A 95 -7.06 20.38 0.18
N GLY A 96 -7.03 19.52 -0.83
CA GLY A 96 -6.77 19.90 -2.21
C GLY A 96 -7.84 20.84 -2.78
N ILE A 97 -9.12 20.62 -2.47
CA ILE A 97 -10.25 21.49 -2.86
C ILE A 97 -10.10 22.87 -2.21
N ILE A 98 -9.88 22.92 -0.89
CA ILE A 98 -9.72 24.16 -0.13
C ILE A 98 -8.54 24.97 -0.67
N ALA A 99 -7.41 24.33 -0.91
CA ALA A 99 -6.22 24.96 -1.49
C ALA A 99 -6.50 25.52 -2.89
N ALA A 100 -7.22 24.79 -3.75
CA ALA A 100 -7.55 25.22 -5.10
C ALA A 100 -8.49 26.44 -5.12
N LEU A 101 -9.51 26.47 -4.24
CA LEU A 101 -10.48 27.55 -4.13
C LEU A 101 -9.86 28.82 -3.53
N ASN A 102 -8.88 28.67 -2.64
CA ASN A 102 -8.15 29.79 -2.04
C ASN A 102 -6.82 30.07 -2.75
N ARG A 103 -6.74 29.80 -4.04
CA ARG A 103 -5.51 29.93 -4.81
C ARG A 103 -4.87 31.30 -4.65
N LYS A 104 -3.54 31.33 -4.43
CA LYS A 104 -2.70 32.52 -4.17
C LYS A 104 -3.03 33.25 -2.87
N ARG A 105 -3.81 32.67 -1.96
CA ARG A 105 -4.04 33.17 -0.59
C ARG A 105 -3.20 32.39 0.41
N PHE A 106 -3.11 32.89 1.64
CA PHE A 106 -2.33 32.26 2.73
C PHE A 106 -2.65 30.79 2.92
N ILE A 107 -3.94 30.40 2.87
CA ILE A 107 -4.40 29.03 3.00
C ILE A 107 -3.80 28.12 1.92
N ASP A 108 -3.70 28.58 0.69
CA ASP A 108 -3.09 27.85 -0.41
C ASP A 108 -1.59 27.62 -0.19
N TYR A 109 -0.88 28.66 0.25
CA TYR A 109 0.55 28.55 0.54
C TYR A 109 0.81 27.64 1.74
N LEU A 110 0.00 27.73 2.79
CA LEU A 110 0.10 26.85 3.96
C LEU A 110 -0.15 25.38 3.58
N ALA A 111 -1.21 25.11 2.81
CA ALA A 111 -1.50 23.77 2.33
C ALA A 111 -0.37 23.21 1.47
N MET A 112 0.17 24.00 0.54
CA MET A 112 1.33 23.60 -0.27
C MET A 112 2.56 23.33 0.57
N PHE A 113 2.83 24.15 1.59
CA PHE A 113 3.95 23.95 2.50
C PHE A 113 3.83 22.61 3.25
N ILE A 114 2.65 22.32 3.82
CA ILE A 114 2.38 21.05 4.49
C ILE A 114 2.59 19.85 3.54
N MET A 115 2.04 19.92 2.30
CA MET A 115 2.22 18.88 1.29
C MET A 115 3.70 18.67 0.96
N LEU A 116 4.48 19.75 0.78
CA LEU A 116 5.90 19.66 0.43
C LEU A 116 6.73 19.09 1.59
N VAL A 117 6.49 19.53 2.82
CA VAL A 117 7.19 19.00 4.00
C VAL A 117 6.92 17.50 4.16
N SER A 118 5.67 17.08 4.02
CA SER A 118 5.31 15.65 4.14
C SER A 118 5.97 14.77 3.06
N LEU A 119 6.24 15.32 1.87
CA LEU A 119 6.91 14.60 0.78
C LEU A 119 8.44 14.64 0.90
N ALA A 120 8.99 15.69 1.50
CA ALA A 120 10.43 15.87 1.65
C ALA A 120 11.05 15.01 2.75
N LEU A 121 10.24 14.62 3.74
CA LEU A 121 10.71 13.86 4.89
C LEU A 121 10.63 12.35 4.63
N PRO A 122 11.70 11.58 4.90
CA PRO A 122 11.67 10.13 4.79
C PRO A 122 10.63 9.51 5.74
N SER A 123 9.88 8.52 5.27
CA SER A 123 8.80 7.87 6.06
C SER A 123 9.30 7.26 7.37
N PHE A 124 10.51 6.66 7.37
CA PHE A 124 11.10 6.10 8.59
C PHE A 124 11.43 7.19 9.63
N TRP A 125 11.89 8.37 9.18
CA TRP A 125 12.21 9.48 10.07
C TRP A 125 10.95 10.08 10.70
N LEU A 126 9.87 10.25 9.91
CA LEU A 126 8.56 10.64 10.44
C LEU A 126 8.03 9.62 11.45
N SER A 127 8.24 8.33 11.20
CA SER A 127 7.86 7.27 12.13
C SER A 127 8.60 7.38 13.46
N LEU A 128 9.91 7.62 13.43
CA LEU A 128 10.71 7.80 14.64
C LEU A 128 10.29 9.05 15.43
N ILE A 129 10.07 10.18 14.75
CA ILE A 129 9.58 11.41 15.40
C ILE A 129 8.22 11.15 16.05
N ALA A 130 7.32 10.44 15.38
CA ALA A 130 6.00 10.13 15.91
C ALA A 130 6.10 9.31 17.21
N ILE A 131 6.95 8.29 17.25
CA ILE A 131 7.21 7.49 18.45
C ILE A 131 7.83 8.34 19.57
N MET A 132 8.87 9.13 19.25
CA MET A 132 9.52 9.99 20.23
C MET A 132 8.57 11.04 20.80
N SER A 133 7.68 11.58 19.98
CA SER A 133 6.67 12.55 20.42
C SER A 133 5.71 11.92 21.42
N LEU A 134 5.22 10.70 21.16
CA LEU A 134 4.34 10.00 22.11
C LEU A 134 5.03 9.75 23.44
N ASN A 135 6.27 9.29 23.42
CA ASN A 135 7.03 9.06 24.65
C ASN A 135 7.24 10.36 25.44
N SER A 136 7.43 11.50 24.77
CA SER A 136 7.56 12.81 25.44
C SER A 136 6.26 13.27 26.09
N PHE A 137 5.10 12.80 25.64
CA PHE A 137 3.79 13.03 26.26
C PHE A 137 3.45 12.01 27.37
N GLY A 138 4.40 11.14 27.74
CA GLY A 138 4.19 10.13 28.78
C GLY A 138 3.37 8.92 28.32
N ILE A 139 3.20 8.75 27.00
CA ILE A 139 2.58 7.58 26.42
C ILE A 139 3.72 6.66 25.97
N ASP A 140 4.07 5.68 26.82
CA ASP A 140 5.10 4.69 26.47
C ASP A 140 4.67 3.90 25.24
N PHE A 141 5.35 4.13 24.12
CA PHE A 141 5.14 3.32 22.93
C PHE A 141 6.03 2.08 23.03
N PRO A 142 5.44 0.88 23.18
CA PRO A 142 6.22 -0.34 23.26
C PRO A 142 6.88 -0.60 21.91
N VAL A 143 8.20 -0.41 21.82
CA VAL A 143 8.98 -0.61 20.60
C VAL A 143 8.95 -2.08 20.17
N GLN A 144 8.89 -3.01 21.14
CA GLN A 144 8.70 -4.43 20.85
C GLN A 144 7.28 -4.86 21.22
N PRO A 145 6.61 -5.64 20.36
CA PRO A 145 5.34 -6.24 20.75
C PRO A 145 5.56 -7.15 21.96
N SER A 146 4.66 -7.09 22.93
CA SER A 146 4.67 -8.02 24.06
C SER A 146 4.80 -9.46 23.52
N ALA A 147 5.70 -10.26 24.11
CA ALA A 147 6.22 -11.54 23.61
C ALA A 147 5.17 -12.61 23.25
N ASN A 148 3.90 -12.38 23.53
CA ASN A 148 2.77 -13.30 23.29
C ASN A 148 1.91 -12.89 22.08
N LEU A 149 2.42 -12.06 21.17
CA LEU A 149 1.73 -11.77 19.92
C LEU A 149 1.91 -12.94 18.95
N ASP A 150 1.11 -13.97 19.13
CA ASP A 150 0.90 -14.97 18.09
C ASP A 150 0.53 -14.27 16.77
N LEU A 151 1.16 -14.67 15.68
CA LEU A 151 0.80 -14.22 14.32
C LEU A 151 -0.70 -14.42 14.01
N SER A 152 -1.34 -15.35 14.72
CA SER A 152 -2.81 -15.56 14.68
C SER A 152 -3.61 -14.38 15.25
N SER A 153 -2.98 -13.53 16.07
CA SER A 153 -3.60 -12.32 16.62
C SER A 153 -3.56 -11.12 15.67
N THR A 154 -3.15 -11.31 14.44
CA THR A 154 -3.10 -10.29 13.38
C THR A 154 -4.50 -9.81 12.96
N PHE A 155 -5.54 -10.57 13.28
CA PHE A 155 -6.95 -10.15 13.24
C PHE A 155 -7.32 -9.10 14.31
N LEU A 156 -6.39 -8.21 14.64
CA LEU A 156 -6.37 -7.44 15.86
C LEU A 156 -7.55 -6.51 16.05
N LEU A 157 -7.99 -5.81 15.02
CA LEU A 157 -9.17 -4.95 15.12
C LEU A 157 -10.47 -5.77 15.03
N PHE A 158 -10.50 -6.81 14.20
CA PHE A 158 -11.70 -7.60 14.02
C PHE A 158 -11.94 -8.56 15.19
N ASN A 159 -10.91 -9.26 15.65
CA ASN A 159 -11.02 -10.18 16.79
C ASN A 159 -11.26 -9.45 18.12
N THR A 160 -10.70 -8.26 18.32
CA THR A 160 -10.96 -7.49 19.56
C THR A 160 -12.33 -6.84 19.58
N LEU A 161 -12.89 -6.50 18.41
CA LEU A 161 -14.26 -5.99 18.33
C LEU A 161 -15.34 -7.09 18.43
N PHE A 162 -15.01 -8.33 18.04
CA PHE A 162 -15.97 -9.43 17.95
C PHE A 162 -15.66 -10.63 18.85
N SER A 163 -14.50 -10.70 19.52
CA SER A 163 -14.20 -11.76 20.49
C SER A 163 -14.54 -11.32 21.91
N ASN A 164 -15.37 -12.12 22.58
CA ASN A 164 -15.70 -11.97 24.01
C ASN A 164 -14.54 -12.37 24.95
N ASN A 165 -13.31 -12.52 24.46
CA ASN A 165 -12.18 -12.87 25.28
C ASN A 165 -11.60 -11.62 25.95
N THR A 166 -11.49 -11.64 27.24
CA THR A 166 -10.87 -10.70 28.18
C THR A 166 -9.38 -10.47 27.92
N TYR A 167 -9.06 -9.94 26.73
CA TYR A 167 -7.78 -9.25 26.54
C TYR A 167 -7.88 -7.96 27.37
N THR A 168 -6.92 -7.76 28.25
CA THR A 168 -6.88 -6.55 29.10
C THR A 168 -7.03 -5.32 28.22
N GLU A 169 -7.84 -4.34 28.66
CA GLU A 169 -8.07 -3.06 27.97
C GLU A 169 -6.76 -2.38 27.56
N GLN A 170 -5.70 -2.58 28.31
CA GLN A 170 -4.36 -2.08 28.03
C GLN A 170 -3.77 -2.63 26.73
N LEU A 171 -3.91 -3.93 26.45
CA LEU A 171 -3.41 -4.55 25.21
C LEU A 171 -4.21 -4.07 23.99
N PHE A 172 -5.49 -3.80 24.15
CA PHE A 172 -6.32 -3.25 23.08
C PHE A 172 -5.90 -1.82 22.73
N LEU A 173 -5.72 -0.97 23.74
CA LEU A 173 -5.27 0.41 23.55
C LEU A 173 -3.88 0.47 22.92
N GLU A 174 -2.93 -0.34 23.37
CA GLU A 174 -1.60 -0.43 22.78
C GLU A 174 -1.65 -0.74 21.29
N ARG A 175 -2.48 -1.71 20.90
CA ARG A 175 -2.64 -2.13 19.52
C ARG A 175 -3.31 -1.06 18.67
N LEU A 176 -4.34 -0.40 19.19
CA LEU A 176 -5.01 0.71 18.51
C LEU A 176 -4.05 1.87 18.26
N VAL A 177 -3.30 2.29 19.28
CA VAL A 177 -2.33 3.37 19.17
C VAL A 177 -1.27 3.02 18.11
N ARG A 178 -0.77 1.79 18.11
CA ARG A 178 0.22 1.30 17.14
C ARG A 178 -0.31 1.41 15.71
N ILE A 179 -1.51 0.90 15.43
CA ILE A 179 -2.10 0.92 14.09
C ILE A 179 -2.48 2.35 13.67
N ILE A 180 -3.10 3.13 14.55
CA ILE A 180 -3.51 4.49 14.21
C ILE A 180 -2.29 5.38 13.95
N LEU A 181 -1.24 5.25 14.75
CA LEU A 181 -0.03 6.05 14.58
C LEU A 181 0.70 5.70 13.29
N SER A 182 0.92 4.41 13.04
CA SER A 182 1.58 3.95 11.81
C SER A 182 0.75 4.29 10.55
N ALA A 183 -0.58 4.13 10.61
CA ALA A 183 -1.47 4.51 9.52
C ALA A 183 -1.48 6.03 9.30
N SER A 184 -1.39 6.84 10.36
CA SER A 184 -1.29 8.31 10.25
C SER A 184 -0.03 8.72 9.52
N VAL A 185 1.13 8.14 9.89
CA VAL A 185 2.41 8.43 9.21
C VAL A 185 2.36 7.99 7.75
N LEU A 186 1.84 6.79 7.46
CA LEU A 186 1.69 6.30 6.10
C LEU A 186 0.74 7.18 5.29
N SER A 187 -0.33 7.67 5.91
CA SER A 187 -1.32 8.51 5.24
C SER A 187 -0.78 9.88 4.85
N LEU A 188 0.19 10.46 5.58
CA LEU A 188 0.76 11.78 5.28
C LEU A 188 1.33 11.87 3.86
N PHE A 189 2.05 10.85 3.44
CA PHE A 189 2.59 10.78 2.08
C PHE A 189 1.49 10.73 1.03
N LEU A 190 0.52 9.81 1.18
CA LEU A 190 -0.60 9.67 0.27
C LEU A 190 -1.48 10.91 0.22
N LEU A 191 -1.80 11.45 1.39
CA LEU A 191 -2.60 12.66 1.54
C LEU A 191 -2.00 13.82 0.76
N SER A 192 -0.69 14.03 0.89
CA SER A 192 0.02 15.11 0.22
C SER A 192 -0.04 14.99 -1.30
N GLU A 193 0.16 13.79 -1.84
CA GLU A 193 0.05 13.54 -3.28
C GLU A 193 -1.39 13.68 -3.79
N ILE A 194 -2.38 13.13 -3.06
CA ILE A 194 -3.79 13.25 -3.41
C ILE A 194 -4.24 14.72 -3.36
N ALA A 195 -3.86 15.45 -2.32
CA ALA A 195 -4.18 16.87 -2.19
C ALA A 195 -3.54 17.71 -3.29
N ARG A 196 -2.27 17.45 -3.63
CA ARG A 196 -1.54 18.12 -4.68
C ARG A 196 -2.19 17.95 -6.05
N ILE A 197 -2.54 16.71 -6.42
CA ILE A 197 -3.19 16.46 -7.73
C ILE A 197 -4.62 17.01 -7.77
N THR A 198 -5.36 16.91 -6.65
CA THR A 198 -6.71 17.47 -6.52
C THR A 198 -6.67 18.97 -6.72
N ARG A 199 -5.76 19.67 -6.02
CA ARG A 199 -5.54 21.11 -6.19
C ARG A 199 -5.20 21.47 -7.63
N HIS A 200 -4.26 20.76 -8.25
CA HIS A 200 -3.83 21.00 -9.63
C HIS A 200 -4.98 20.80 -10.61
N SER A 201 -5.70 19.70 -10.52
CA SER A 201 -6.81 19.37 -11.42
C SER A 201 -7.94 20.41 -11.32
N ILE A 202 -8.36 20.74 -10.10
CA ILE A 202 -9.41 21.76 -9.87
C ILE A 202 -8.97 23.12 -10.40
N THR A 203 -7.74 23.54 -10.10
CA THR A 203 -7.22 24.83 -10.56
C THR A 203 -7.14 24.91 -12.08
N SER A 204 -6.80 23.84 -12.77
CA SER A 204 -6.77 23.76 -14.23
C SER A 204 -8.18 23.89 -14.83
N ILE A 205 -9.14 23.15 -14.26
CA ILE A 205 -10.53 23.16 -14.72
C ILE A 205 -11.20 24.51 -14.51
N LEU A 206 -10.97 25.16 -13.37
CA LEU A 206 -11.52 26.50 -13.08
C LEU A 206 -11.10 27.56 -14.08
N LYS A 207 -9.97 27.36 -14.77
CA LYS A 207 -9.50 28.29 -15.85
C LYS A 207 -10.15 28.04 -17.20
N SER A 208 -10.86 26.94 -17.38
CA SER A 208 -11.44 26.57 -18.68
C SER A 208 -12.60 27.48 -19.10
N ASN A 209 -12.77 27.65 -20.41
CA ASN A 209 -13.78 28.56 -20.96
C ASN A 209 -15.22 28.12 -20.68
N TYR A 210 -15.47 26.79 -20.56
CA TYR A 210 -16.81 26.31 -20.25
C TYR A 210 -17.23 26.63 -18.80
N ILE A 211 -16.28 26.73 -17.87
CA ILE A 211 -16.57 27.21 -16.51
C ILE A 211 -16.89 28.69 -16.49
N LYS A 212 -16.16 29.50 -17.27
CA LYS A 212 -16.51 30.92 -17.44
C LYS A 212 -17.93 31.08 -18.00
N ALA A 213 -18.29 30.27 -19.01
CA ALA A 213 -19.65 30.27 -19.57
C ALA A 213 -20.71 29.80 -18.56
N ALA A 214 -20.37 28.92 -17.60
CA ALA A 214 -21.28 28.53 -16.52
C ALA A 214 -21.56 29.69 -15.55
N TYR A 215 -20.54 30.50 -15.24
CA TYR A 215 -20.72 31.70 -14.43
C TYR A 215 -21.60 32.74 -15.12
N THR A 216 -21.43 32.95 -16.44
CA THR A 216 -22.27 33.88 -17.22
C THR A 216 -23.74 33.45 -17.34
N LYS A 217 -24.00 32.12 -17.18
CA LYS A 217 -25.37 31.57 -17.10
C LYS A 217 -26.01 31.73 -15.71
N GLY A 218 -25.35 32.38 -14.76
CA GLY A 218 -25.87 32.64 -13.42
C GLY A 218 -25.82 31.46 -12.45
N LEU A 219 -25.05 30.42 -12.75
CA LEU A 219 -24.90 29.29 -11.82
C LEU A 219 -24.11 29.72 -10.58
N SER A 220 -24.53 29.27 -9.40
CA SER A 220 -23.82 29.53 -8.14
C SER A 220 -22.46 28.84 -8.11
N SER A 221 -21.50 29.41 -7.37
CA SER A 221 -20.17 28.83 -7.21
C SER A 221 -20.21 27.38 -6.70
N SER A 222 -21.10 27.06 -5.76
CA SER A 222 -21.27 25.70 -5.23
C SER A 222 -21.76 24.72 -6.30
N GLN A 223 -22.73 25.13 -7.14
CA GLN A 223 -23.22 24.30 -8.26
C GLN A 223 -22.12 24.05 -9.30
N ILE A 224 -21.33 25.09 -9.61
CA ILE A 224 -20.21 24.94 -10.54
C ILE A 224 -19.16 23.97 -9.98
N ILE A 225 -18.79 24.10 -8.70
CA ILE A 225 -17.80 23.22 -8.08
C ILE A 225 -18.28 21.77 -8.06
N LEU A 226 -19.48 21.51 -7.54
CA LEU A 226 -19.98 20.14 -7.37
C LEU A 226 -20.31 19.46 -8.71
N ASN A 227 -21.00 20.14 -9.61
CA ASN A 227 -21.55 19.52 -10.82
C ASN A 227 -20.60 19.55 -12.00
N HIS A 228 -19.69 20.53 -12.07
CA HIS A 228 -18.80 20.71 -13.21
C HIS A 228 -17.34 20.48 -12.88
N VAL A 229 -16.84 21.09 -11.79
CA VAL A 229 -15.40 21.05 -11.50
C VAL A 229 -14.99 19.70 -10.92
N LEU A 230 -15.62 19.23 -9.85
CA LEU A 230 -15.29 17.96 -9.19
C LEU A 230 -15.51 16.78 -10.14
N LYS A 231 -16.64 16.75 -10.84
CA LYS A 231 -16.93 15.67 -11.78
C LYS A 231 -15.87 15.52 -12.87
N ASN A 232 -15.33 16.64 -13.36
CA ASN A 232 -14.29 16.64 -14.39
C ASN A 232 -12.88 16.46 -13.82
N ALA A 233 -12.65 16.75 -12.52
CA ALA A 233 -11.39 16.49 -11.84
C ALA A 233 -11.21 15.02 -11.42
N LEU A 234 -12.31 14.31 -11.13
CA LEU A 234 -12.32 12.93 -10.67
C LEU A 234 -11.42 12.00 -11.52
N PRO A 235 -11.44 11.98 -12.85
CA PRO A 235 -10.61 11.07 -13.64
C PRO A 235 -9.11 11.24 -13.39
N SER A 236 -8.65 12.48 -13.15
CA SER A 236 -7.24 12.76 -12.86
C SER A 236 -6.87 12.36 -11.44
N ILE A 237 -7.77 12.61 -10.47
CA ILE A 237 -7.60 12.22 -9.07
C ILE A 237 -7.53 10.69 -8.96
N ILE A 238 -8.45 9.96 -9.59
CA ILE A 238 -8.50 8.50 -9.56
C ILE A 238 -7.24 7.88 -10.19
N LEU A 239 -6.73 8.47 -11.27
CA LEU A 239 -5.48 7.99 -11.88
C LEU A 239 -4.29 8.13 -10.91
N GLN A 240 -4.21 9.23 -10.18
CA GLN A 240 -3.17 9.43 -9.17
C GLN A 240 -3.31 8.46 -8.01
N ILE A 241 -4.53 8.21 -7.54
CA ILE A 241 -4.82 7.20 -6.51
C ILE A 241 -4.24 5.85 -6.90
N LYS A 242 -4.42 5.42 -8.16
CA LYS A 242 -3.84 4.16 -8.66
C LYS A 242 -2.32 4.11 -8.49
N ILE A 243 -1.64 5.18 -8.92
CA ILE A 243 -0.18 5.24 -8.82
C ILE A 243 0.25 5.16 -7.34
N GLN A 244 -0.45 5.89 -6.48
CA GLN A 244 -0.14 5.92 -5.06
C GLN A 244 -0.39 4.60 -4.32
N LEU A 245 -1.41 3.84 -4.70
CA LEU A 245 -1.66 2.53 -4.11
C LEU A 245 -0.50 1.55 -4.33
N SER A 246 0.15 1.60 -5.50
CA SER A 246 1.31 0.75 -5.77
C SER A 246 2.54 1.16 -4.95
N THR A 247 2.80 2.46 -4.78
CA THR A 247 3.93 2.98 -3.99
C THR A 247 3.70 2.85 -2.49
N MET A 248 2.45 2.91 -2.05
CA MET A 248 2.04 2.81 -0.65
C MET A 248 2.54 1.53 0.02
N ILE A 249 2.48 0.39 -0.68
CA ILE A 249 2.94 -0.89 -0.14
C ILE A 249 4.43 -0.85 0.20
N SER A 250 5.25 -0.22 -0.65
CA SER A 250 6.69 -0.06 -0.38
C SER A 250 6.95 0.81 0.85
N PHE A 251 6.19 1.89 1.05
CA PHE A 251 6.29 2.71 2.27
C PHE A 251 5.76 1.98 3.50
N ALA A 252 4.67 1.21 3.35
CA ALA A 252 4.11 0.40 4.42
C ALA A 252 5.14 -0.58 4.98
N MET A 253 5.91 -1.26 4.11
CA MET A 253 6.96 -2.20 4.53
C MET A 253 8.00 -1.54 5.45
N VAL A 254 8.41 -0.32 5.16
CA VAL A 254 9.36 0.44 5.99
C VAL A 254 8.73 0.82 7.34
N ILE A 255 7.49 1.28 7.31
CA ILE A 255 6.75 1.67 8.52
C ILE A 255 6.48 0.47 9.42
N GLU A 256 6.15 -0.69 8.85
CA GLU A 256 5.97 -1.94 9.59
C GLU A 256 7.20 -2.32 10.40
N ILE A 257 8.39 -2.16 9.82
CA ILE A 257 9.66 -2.44 10.51
C ILE A 257 9.84 -1.50 11.70
N VAL A 258 9.62 -0.18 11.51
CA VAL A 258 9.82 0.82 12.57
C VAL A 258 8.82 0.65 13.71
N PHE A 259 7.55 0.39 13.38
CA PHE A 259 6.48 0.21 14.38
C PHE A 259 6.34 -1.24 14.87
N SER A 260 7.22 -2.15 14.42
CA SER A 260 7.16 -3.59 14.74
C SER A 260 5.78 -4.22 14.49
N ILE A 261 5.18 -3.88 13.35
CA ILE A 261 3.92 -4.47 12.88
C ILE A 261 4.25 -5.76 12.14
N PRO A 262 3.60 -6.90 12.44
CA PRO A 262 3.86 -8.18 11.77
C PRO A 262 3.26 -8.21 10.36
N GLY A 263 3.81 -7.40 9.45
CA GLY A 263 3.42 -7.30 8.05
C GLY A 263 4.43 -7.90 7.07
N ALA A 264 4.20 -7.71 5.78
CA ALA A 264 5.06 -8.26 4.71
C ALA A 264 6.49 -7.73 4.78
N GLY A 265 6.69 -6.44 5.12
CA GLY A 265 8.01 -5.84 5.26
C GLY A 265 8.79 -6.39 6.46
N SER A 266 8.13 -6.50 7.61
CA SER A 266 8.74 -7.07 8.81
C SER A 266 9.06 -8.56 8.62
N TRP A 267 8.23 -9.31 7.91
CA TRP A 267 8.50 -10.70 7.55
C TRP A 267 9.74 -10.85 6.67
N VAL A 268 9.88 -10.03 5.62
CA VAL A 268 11.09 -10.03 4.79
C VAL A 268 12.32 -9.73 5.63
N MET A 269 12.28 -8.71 6.48
CA MET A 269 13.41 -8.34 7.33
C MET A 269 13.77 -9.45 8.33
N GLN A 270 12.76 -10.11 8.91
CA GLN A 270 12.97 -11.25 9.78
C GLN A 270 13.62 -12.41 9.04
N SER A 271 13.18 -12.72 7.81
CA SER A 271 13.76 -13.80 6.99
C SER A 271 15.22 -13.50 6.63
N VAL A 272 15.58 -12.23 6.38
CA VAL A 272 16.97 -11.81 6.17
C VAL A 272 17.80 -12.04 7.43
N ASN A 273 17.31 -11.56 8.58
CA ASN A 273 18.05 -11.64 9.84
C ASN A 273 18.23 -13.07 10.34
N SER A 274 17.27 -13.95 10.09
CA SER A 274 17.33 -15.37 10.46
C SER A 274 18.08 -16.25 9.45
N GLY A 275 18.50 -15.70 8.31
CA GLY A 275 19.12 -16.50 7.24
C GLY A 275 18.19 -17.52 6.62
N ASP A 276 16.86 -17.25 6.60
CA ASP A 276 15.87 -18.16 6.05
C ASP A 276 15.82 -18.03 4.52
N TYR A 277 16.73 -18.74 3.87
CA TYR A 277 16.92 -18.72 2.41
C TYR A 277 15.76 -19.33 1.62
N LEU A 278 14.82 -20.02 2.25
CA LEU A 278 13.60 -20.50 1.62
C LEU A 278 12.47 -19.46 1.72
N ALA A 279 12.31 -18.85 2.91
CA ALA A 279 11.26 -17.87 3.15
C ALA A 279 11.50 -16.54 2.42
N LEU A 280 12.73 -16.05 2.36
CA LEU A 280 13.06 -14.76 1.77
C LEU A 280 12.69 -14.66 0.27
N PRO A 281 13.16 -15.56 -0.62
CA PRO A 281 12.80 -15.49 -2.04
C PRO A 281 11.30 -15.68 -2.25
N THR A 282 10.69 -16.58 -1.49
CA THR A 282 9.24 -16.85 -1.56
C THR A 282 8.42 -15.63 -1.13
N ALA A 283 8.84 -14.91 -0.09
CA ALA A 283 8.23 -13.66 0.31
C ALA A 283 8.24 -12.62 -0.80
N ILE A 284 9.35 -12.50 -1.53
CA ILE A 284 9.49 -11.56 -2.66
C ILE A 284 8.49 -11.90 -3.78
N ILE A 285 8.34 -13.19 -4.14
CA ILE A 285 7.34 -13.62 -5.14
C ILE A 285 5.94 -13.26 -4.67
N LEU A 286 5.58 -13.61 -3.43
CA LEU A 286 4.25 -13.35 -2.89
C LEU A 286 3.94 -11.86 -2.87
N ILE A 287 4.89 -11.01 -2.45
CA ILE A 287 4.74 -9.54 -2.45
C ILE A 287 4.49 -9.03 -3.87
N ALA A 288 5.28 -9.47 -4.84
CA ALA A 288 5.15 -9.03 -6.22
C ALA A 288 3.81 -9.47 -6.83
N LEU A 289 3.36 -10.70 -6.56
CA LEU A 289 2.04 -11.19 -6.98
C LEU A 289 0.92 -10.37 -6.35
N PHE A 290 1.02 -10.07 -5.07
CA PHE A 290 0.03 -9.27 -4.35
C PHE A 290 -0.09 -7.85 -4.92
N ILE A 291 1.03 -7.15 -5.13
CA ILE A 291 1.06 -5.82 -5.76
C ILE A 291 0.44 -5.87 -7.16
N SER A 292 0.74 -6.90 -7.93
CA SER A 292 0.21 -7.09 -9.28
C SER A 292 -1.31 -7.31 -9.27
N ILE A 293 -1.82 -8.13 -8.35
CA ILE A 293 -3.26 -8.37 -8.19
C ILE A 293 -3.99 -7.07 -7.80
N ILE A 294 -3.48 -6.33 -6.81
CA ILE A 294 -4.05 -5.03 -6.41
C ILE A 294 -4.05 -4.07 -7.59
N SER A 295 -2.96 -3.99 -8.35
CA SER A 295 -2.89 -3.13 -9.54
C SER A 295 -3.96 -3.48 -10.57
N ILE A 296 -4.19 -4.77 -10.83
CA ILE A 296 -5.25 -5.23 -11.75
C ILE A 296 -6.64 -4.89 -11.22
N LEU A 297 -6.90 -5.12 -9.92
CA LEU A 297 -8.19 -4.79 -9.31
C LEU A 297 -8.49 -3.29 -9.40
N VAL A 298 -7.49 -2.45 -9.13
CA VAL A 298 -7.62 -0.99 -9.27
C VAL A 298 -7.86 -0.59 -10.72
N ASP A 299 -7.19 -1.22 -11.70
CA ASP A 299 -7.44 -0.97 -13.12
C ASP A 299 -8.88 -1.31 -13.52
N ILE A 300 -9.40 -2.44 -13.03
CA ILE A 300 -10.79 -2.84 -13.27
C ILE A 300 -11.76 -1.81 -12.68
N LEU A 301 -11.55 -1.37 -11.44
CA LEU A 301 -12.36 -0.34 -10.79
C LEU A 301 -12.34 0.97 -11.58
N LEU A 302 -11.17 1.39 -12.06
CA LEU A 302 -11.02 2.59 -12.89
C LEU A 302 -11.79 2.52 -14.21
N MET A 303 -11.86 1.35 -14.84
CA MET A 303 -12.64 1.14 -16.06
C MET A 303 -14.15 1.33 -15.84
N PHE A 304 -14.65 0.98 -14.65
CA PHE A 304 -16.05 1.22 -14.30
C PHE A 304 -16.36 2.68 -14.01
N ILE A 305 -15.42 3.42 -13.38
CA ILE A 305 -15.65 4.80 -12.94
C ILE A 305 -15.43 5.82 -14.09
N SER A 306 -14.52 5.54 -15.03
CA SER A 306 -14.15 6.50 -16.09
C SER A 306 -14.28 5.91 -17.50
N PRO A 307 -15.49 5.90 -18.09
CA PRO A 307 -15.71 5.38 -19.45
C PRO A 307 -14.98 6.16 -20.55
N ILE A 308 -14.62 7.44 -20.31
CA ILE A 308 -13.92 8.29 -21.27
C ILE A 308 -12.47 7.81 -21.51
N LYS A 309 -11.78 7.35 -20.48
CA LYS A 309 -10.43 6.78 -20.62
C LYS A 309 -10.43 5.35 -21.16
N ARG A 310 -11.60 4.72 -21.25
CA ARG A 310 -11.78 3.42 -21.91
C ARG A 310 -11.20 3.43 -23.32
N LYS A 311 -11.36 4.52 -24.08
CA LYS A 311 -10.79 4.65 -25.46
C LYS A 311 -9.26 4.82 -25.47
N SER A 312 -8.66 5.56 -24.55
CA SER A 312 -7.21 5.78 -24.53
C SER A 312 -6.40 4.52 -24.07
N LEU A 313 -7.01 3.63 -23.29
CA LEU A 313 -6.42 2.34 -22.89
C LEU A 313 -6.44 1.30 -24.02
N TYR A 314 -7.21 1.55 -25.11
CA TYR A 314 -7.29 0.65 -26.27
C TYR A 314 -6.29 1.00 -27.38
N VAL A 315 -5.65 2.17 -27.33
CA VAL A 315 -4.81 2.72 -28.41
C VAL A 315 -3.30 2.63 -28.07
N GLY A 316 -2.94 2.09 -26.90
CA GLY A 316 -1.54 1.92 -26.47
C GLY A 316 -1.08 0.46 -26.48
#